data_d7cbe8d0329fae601f460f8c470ff4de
#
_entry.id   d7cbe8d0329fae601f460f8c470ff4de
#
_cell.length_a   1.000
_cell.length_b   1.000
_cell.length_c   1.000
_cell.angle_alpha   90.00
_cell.angle_beta   90.00
_cell.angle_gamma   90.00
#
_symmetry.space_group_name_H-M   'P 1'
#
loop_
_entity.id
_entity.type
_entity.pdbx_description
1 polymer ?
#
loop_
_entity_poly.entity_id
_entity_poly.type
_entity_poly.pdbx_seq_one_letter_code
_entity_poly.pdbx_strand_id
1 'polypeptide(L)'
;GAGGNFGGFSYQVQSDLEGYLKAPPGQKALSFMSRHGQHKILLGQVQHDIELGRIDTTLFADNAEAQTLLRQWQQADLLTIHEDGQAILNTSGRYWSPTLTRKLMMSLPTDEKENTMQKLSSEQQTVLRNSLAENPGQILEMLAGQHQCSFEDVINCLPAQLIKKTEGSRFVEIMQAIAGWNEAVTFIAHTPDVIAEVTGKIPNGKVGRGFYNFEHAEEGGIHGHIYYENCAAIYLIERPFMGKDTVSLNFVNRNGGAMFKIFVGRDEAGELK
;
A
#
# COMPACT_ATOMS: atom_id res chain seq x y z
N GLY A 1 -7.79 17.45 13.73
CA GLY A 1 -9.23 17.73 13.61
C GLY A 1 -10.04 16.45 13.83
N ALA A 2 -11.31 16.59 14.20
CA ALA A 2 -12.22 15.45 14.32
C ALA A 2 -12.74 15.06 12.94
N GLY A 3 -12.87 13.77 12.69
CA GLY A 3 -13.41 13.22 11.45
C GLY A 3 -14.10 11.89 11.72
N GLY A 4 -14.77 11.36 10.74
CA GLY A 4 -15.47 10.10 10.86
C GLY A 4 -16.08 9.62 9.55
N ASN A 5 -16.80 8.51 9.64
CA ASN A 5 -17.57 7.94 8.54
C ASN A 5 -19.05 7.92 8.95
N PHE A 6 -19.92 8.34 8.04
CA PHE A 6 -21.36 8.31 8.24
C PHE A 6 -22.12 8.23 6.92
N GLY A 7 -23.07 7.31 6.82
CA GLY A 7 -23.97 7.19 5.66
C GLY A 7 -23.27 7.00 4.32
N GLY A 8 -22.15 6.30 4.29
CA GLY A 8 -21.36 6.10 3.07
C GLY A 8 -20.45 7.27 2.69
N PHE A 9 -20.20 8.18 3.62
CA PHE A 9 -19.27 9.31 3.45
C PHE A 9 -18.18 9.30 4.52
N SER A 10 -16.95 9.62 4.14
CA SER A 10 -15.91 10.11 5.06
C SER A 10 -16.03 11.62 5.17
N TYR A 11 -15.86 12.15 6.36
CA TYR A 11 -15.83 13.58 6.58
C TYR A 11 -14.73 13.97 7.56
N GLN A 12 -14.27 15.20 7.44
CA GLN A 12 -13.35 15.83 8.36
C GLN A 12 -13.91 17.19 8.77
N VAL A 13 -13.93 17.43 10.06
CA VAL A 13 -14.35 18.70 10.62
C VAL A 13 -13.17 19.68 10.55
N GLN A 14 -13.45 20.94 10.31
CA GLN A 14 -12.45 22.00 10.28
C GLN A 14 -11.61 21.99 11.57
N SER A 15 -10.30 22.01 11.42
CA SER A 15 -9.36 21.93 12.54
C SER A 15 -9.20 23.27 13.27
N ASP A 16 -9.56 24.38 12.62
CA ASP A 16 -9.56 25.70 13.21
C ASP A 16 -10.79 25.88 14.12
N LEU A 17 -10.53 26.05 15.41
CA LEU A 17 -11.58 26.20 16.42
C LEU A 17 -12.43 27.47 16.20
N GLU A 18 -11.81 28.58 15.78
CA GLU A 18 -12.54 29.83 15.52
C GLU A 18 -13.51 29.70 14.35
N GLY A 19 -13.04 29.08 13.23
CA GLY A 19 -13.90 28.77 12.08
C GLY A 19 -15.04 27.83 12.43
N TYR A 20 -14.78 26.81 13.26
CA TYR A 20 -15.80 25.89 13.75
C TYR A 20 -16.87 26.59 14.60
N LEU A 21 -16.44 27.46 15.52
CA LEU A 21 -17.36 28.19 16.42
C LEU A 21 -18.18 29.26 15.69
N LYS A 22 -17.65 29.83 14.61
CA LYS A 22 -18.34 30.84 13.77
C LYS A 22 -19.33 30.20 12.78
N ALA A 23 -19.30 28.89 12.57
CA ALA A 23 -20.21 28.20 11.66
C ALA A 23 -21.67 28.36 12.14
N PRO A 24 -22.63 28.66 11.25
CA PRO A 24 -24.03 28.81 11.62
C PRO A 24 -24.60 27.56 12.29
N PRO A 25 -25.55 27.71 13.23
CA PRO A 25 -26.26 26.57 13.80
C PRO A 25 -26.88 25.70 12.72
N GLY A 26 -26.62 24.37 12.77
CA GLY A 26 -27.08 23.41 11.79
C GLY A 26 -26.17 23.23 10.54
N GLN A 27 -25.18 24.10 10.32
CA GLN A 27 -24.13 23.88 9.34
C GLN A 27 -22.87 23.40 10.06
N LYS A 28 -22.50 22.14 9.84
CA LYS A 28 -21.22 21.64 10.32
C LYS A 28 -20.10 22.22 9.46
N ALA A 29 -19.10 22.81 10.09
CA ALA A 29 -17.92 23.30 9.39
C ALA A 29 -17.06 22.10 8.95
N LEU A 30 -17.40 21.52 7.80
CA LEU A 30 -16.64 20.43 7.19
C LEU A 30 -15.52 21.02 6.34
N SER A 31 -14.29 20.56 6.57
CA SER A 31 -13.15 20.88 5.73
C SER A 31 -13.05 19.92 4.55
N PHE A 32 -13.60 18.73 4.71
CA PHE A 32 -13.56 17.68 3.69
C PHE A 32 -14.77 16.76 3.83
N MET A 33 -15.32 16.32 2.70
CA MET A 33 -16.31 15.25 2.62
C MET A 33 -16.10 14.47 1.31
N SER A 34 -16.02 13.16 1.40
CA SER A 34 -15.89 12.25 0.27
C SER A 34 -16.92 11.13 0.37
N ARG A 35 -17.59 10.82 -0.75
CA ARG A 35 -18.49 9.68 -0.84
C ARG A 35 -17.67 8.41 -1.01
N HIS A 36 -18.06 7.36 -0.28
CA HIS A 36 -17.44 6.04 -0.44
C HIS A 36 -18.03 5.31 -1.64
N GLY A 37 -17.17 4.60 -2.39
CA GLY A 37 -17.60 3.56 -3.31
C GLY A 37 -18.22 2.36 -2.56
N GLN A 38 -18.96 1.52 -3.29
CA GLN A 38 -19.62 0.33 -2.74
C GLN A 38 -18.64 -0.61 -2.04
N HIS A 39 -17.45 -0.78 -2.61
CA HIS A 39 -16.38 -1.59 -2.03
C HIS A 39 -15.97 -1.09 -0.64
N LYS A 40 -15.72 0.22 -0.48
CA LYS A 40 -15.33 0.79 0.82
C LYS A 40 -16.43 0.69 1.86
N ILE A 41 -17.69 0.77 1.45
CA ILE A 41 -18.84 0.54 2.33
C ILE A 41 -18.84 -0.92 2.81
N LEU A 42 -18.66 -1.88 1.89
CA LEU A 42 -18.58 -3.31 2.20
C LEU A 42 -17.40 -3.61 3.15
N LEU A 43 -16.22 -3.06 2.89
CA LEU A 43 -15.06 -3.20 3.78
C LEU A 43 -15.38 -2.71 5.20
N GLY A 44 -16.01 -1.54 5.31
CA GLY A 44 -16.41 -0.99 6.62
C GLY A 44 -17.43 -1.86 7.35
N GLN A 45 -18.39 -2.46 6.63
CA GLN A 45 -19.36 -3.39 7.19
C GLN A 45 -18.70 -4.67 7.68
N VAL A 46 -17.84 -5.28 6.87
CA VAL A 46 -17.08 -6.50 7.23
C VAL A 46 -16.21 -6.27 8.46
N GLN A 47 -15.49 -5.15 8.50
CA GLN A 47 -14.68 -4.80 9.66
C GLN A 47 -15.52 -4.68 10.93
N HIS A 48 -16.61 -3.92 10.85
CA HIS A 48 -17.52 -3.71 11.98
C HIS A 48 -18.13 -5.03 12.49
N ASP A 49 -18.58 -5.88 11.58
CA ASP A 49 -19.17 -7.17 11.93
C ASP A 49 -18.17 -8.10 12.63
N ILE A 50 -16.92 -8.15 12.14
CA ILE A 50 -15.86 -8.95 12.78
C ILE A 50 -15.51 -8.40 14.17
N GLU A 51 -15.50 -7.08 14.37
CA GLU A 51 -15.33 -6.45 15.69
C GLU A 51 -16.45 -6.85 16.65
N LEU A 52 -17.69 -7.02 16.14
CA LEU A 52 -18.82 -7.57 16.91
C LEU A 52 -18.74 -9.09 17.09
N GLY A 53 -17.80 -9.76 16.46
CA GLY A 53 -17.56 -11.20 16.56
C GLY A 53 -18.46 -12.04 15.65
N ARG A 54 -18.94 -11.48 14.57
CA ARG A 54 -19.77 -12.17 13.58
C ARG A 54 -19.32 -11.81 12.15
N ILE A 55 -19.71 -12.61 11.18
CA ILE A 55 -19.48 -12.37 9.75
C ILE A 55 -20.74 -12.82 9.01
N ASP A 56 -21.34 -11.95 8.22
CA ASP A 56 -22.39 -12.32 7.28
C ASP A 56 -21.74 -12.98 6.05
N THR A 57 -21.82 -14.31 5.96
CA THR A 57 -21.19 -15.07 4.88
C THR A 57 -21.90 -14.90 3.55
N THR A 58 -23.14 -14.39 3.54
CA THR A 58 -23.90 -14.14 2.31
C THR A 58 -23.26 -13.03 1.47
N LEU A 59 -22.55 -12.09 2.12
CA LEU A 59 -21.79 -11.04 1.44
C LEU A 59 -20.67 -11.59 0.54
N PHE A 60 -20.30 -12.85 0.73
CA PHE A 60 -19.20 -13.52 0.02
C PHE A 60 -19.68 -14.71 -0.81
N ALA A 61 -20.99 -14.84 -1.08
CA ALA A 61 -21.56 -16.00 -1.78
C ALA A 61 -20.86 -16.30 -3.11
N ASP A 62 -20.55 -15.27 -3.88
CA ASP A 62 -19.90 -15.36 -5.19
C ASP A 62 -18.36 -15.24 -5.12
N ASN A 63 -17.77 -15.23 -3.92
CA ASN A 63 -16.33 -15.07 -3.74
C ASN A 63 -15.69 -16.38 -3.25
N ALA A 64 -15.13 -17.16 -4.17
CA ALA A 64 -14.56 -18.48 -3.89
C ALA A 64 -13.38 -18.43 -2.89
N GLU A 65 -12.57 -17.36 -2.92
CA GLU A 65 -11.43 -17.18 -2.00
C GLU A 65 -11.93 -16.92 -0.57
N ALA A 66 -12.87 -15.98 -0.41
CA ALA A 66 -13.49 -15.71 0.89
C ALA A 66 -14.19 -16.94 1.47
N GLN A 67 -14.94 -17.67 0.65
CA GLN A 67 -15.58 -18.92 1.04
C GLN A 67 -14.57 -19.98 1.49
N THR A 68 -13.40 -20.03 0.85
CA THR A 68 -12.33 -20.94 1.23
C THR A 68 -11.73 -20.53 2.57
N LEU A 69 -11.47 -19.25 2.79
CA LEU A 69 -10.98 -18.72 4.08
C LEU A 69 -11.96 -19.04 5.23
N LEU A 70 -13.25 -18.80 5.03
CA LEU A 70 -14.28 -19.06 6.04
C LEU A 70 -14.31 -20.54 6.46
N ARG A 71 -14.24 -21.46 5.48
CA ARG A 71 -14.15 -22.92 5.75
C ARG A 71 -12.87 -23.29 6.49
N GLN A 72 -11.72 -22.73 6.11
CA GLN A 72 -10.46 -22.95 6.82
C GLN A 72 -10.53 -22.48 8.28
N TRP A 73 -11.16 -21.34 8.53
CA TRP A 73 -11.32 -20.80 9.87
C TRP A 73 -12.29 -21.63 10.72
N GLN A 74 -13.33 -22.19 10.12
CA GLN A 74 -14.19 -23.16 10.81
C GLN A 74 -13.42 -24.44 11.15
N GLN A 75 -12.62 -24.98 10.22
CA GLN A 75 -11.77 -26.15 10.47
C GLN A 75 -10.71 -25.90 11.53
N ALA A 76 -10.21 -24.67 11.63
CA ALA A 76 -9.24 -24.24 12.65
C ALA A 76 -9.89 -23.88 14.00
N ASP A 77 -11.19 -24.13 14.17
CA ASP A 77 -11.98 -23.81 15.36
C ASP A 77 -11.88 -22.32 15.77
N LEU A 78 -11.95 -21.41 14.79
CA LEU A 78 -11.97 -19.97 15.03
C LEU A 78 -13.39 -19.39 14.98
N LEU A 79 -14.30 -20.04 14.26
CA LEU A 79 -15.70 -19.65 14.11
C LEU A 79 -16.61 -20.85 13.84
N THR A 80 -17.91 -20.62 13.98
CA THR A 80 -18.96 -21.57 13.57
C THR A 80 -19.86 -20.90 12.55
N ILE A 81 -20.07 -21.54 11.39
CA ILE A 81 -20.99 -21.07 10.35
C ILE A 81 -22.35 -21.73 10.61
N HIS A 82 -23.40 -20.90 10.73
CA HIS A 82 -24.77 -21.30 10.95
C HIS A 82 -25.55 -21.38 9.61
N GLU A 83 -26.69 -22.07 9.62
CA GLU A 83 -27.54 -22.28 8.44
C GLU A 83 -28.14 -20.98 7.90
N ASP A 84 -28.28 -19.95 8.74
CA ASP A 84 -28.76 -18.63 8.38
C ASP A 84 -27.70 -17.76 7.65
N GLY A 85 -26.52 -18.30 7.39
CA GLY A 85 -25.44 -17.59 6.76
C GLY A 85 -24.61 -16.73 7.71
N GLN A 86 -24.86 -16.76 9.03
CA GLN A 86 -24.01 -16.08 9.99
C GLN A 86 -22.86 -16.97 10.45
N ALA A 87 -21.65 -16.44 10.44
CA ALA A 87 -20.49 -17.05 11.08
C ALA A 87 -20.19 -16.32 12.38
N ILE A 88 -20.15 -17.05 13.49
CA ILE A 88 -19.88 -16.49 14.82
C ILE A 88 -18.46 -16.85 15.27
N LEU A 89 -17.67 -15.83 15.59
CA LEU A 89 -16.31 -16.01 16.11
C LEU A 89 -16.34 -16.47 17.56
N ASN A 90 -15.61 -17.53 17.86
CA ASN A 90 -15.37 -17.95 19.23
C ASN A 90 -14.26 -17.09 19.89
N THR A 91 -13.83 -17.41 21.11
CA THR A 91 -12.79 -16.64 21.82
C THR A 91 -11.48 -16.59 21.06
N SER A 92 -11.05 -17.69 20.42
CA SER A 92 -9.84 -17.72 19.60
C SER A 92 -10.00 -16.87 18.34
N GLY A 93 -11.15 -16.97 17.66
CA GLY A 93 -11.46 -16.14 16.50
C GLY A 93 -11.48 -14.64 16.84
N ARG A 94 -12.03 -14.25 18.00
CA ARG A 94 -12.01 -12.86 18.47
C ARG A 94 -10.60 -12.37 18.77
N TYR A 95 -9.74 -13.21 19.33
CA TYR A 95 -8.33 -12.88 19.52
C TYR A 95 -7.60 -12.61 18.21
N TRP A 96 -7.91 -13.40 17.17
CA TRP A 96 -7.31 -13.26 15.84
C TRP A 96 -8.08 -12.31 14.92
N SER A 97 -9.12 -11.62 15.39
CA SER A 97 -10.00 -10.77 14.57
C SER A 97 -9.26 -9.78 13.67
N PRO A 98 -8.16 -9.09 14.06
CA PRO A 98 -7.45 -8.19 13.15
C PRO A 98 -6.82 -8.92 11.95
N THR A 99 -6.34 -10.15 12.17
CA THR A 99 -5.75 -10.98 11.11
C THR A 99 -6.84 -11.53 10.19
N LEU A 100 -7.97 -11.98 10.74
CA LEU A 100 -9.11 -12.48 9.97
C LEU A 100 -9.72 -11.37 9.12
N THR A 101 -9.96 -10.18 9.71
CA THR A 101 -10.42 -9.00 8.98
C THR A 101 -9.53 -8.72 7.78
N ARG A 102 -8.23 -8.61 8.01
CA ARG A 102 -7.28 -8.31 6.94
C ARG A 102 -7.33 -9.34 5.81
N LYS A 103 -7.31 -10.64 6.14
CA LYS A 103 -7.35 -11.70 5.13
C LYS A 103 -8.65 -11.70 4.33
N LEU A 104 -9.77 -11.49 5.00
CA LEU A 104 -11.08 -11.44 4.34
C LEU A 104 -11.20 -10.19 3.45
N MET A 105 -10.74 -9.04 3.93
CA MET A 105 -10.70 -7.80 3.14
C MET A 105 -9.84 -7.93 1.88
N MET A 106 -8.73 -8.68 1.96
CA MET A 106 -7.86 -8.93 0.79
C MET A 106 -8.48 -9.85 -0.25
N SER A 107 -9.39 -10.74 0.14
CA SER A 107 -10.12 -11.61 -0.78
C SER A 107 -11.30 -10.90 -1.47
N LEU A 108 -11.73 -9.74 -0.96
CA LEU A 108 -12.77 -8.98 -1.62
C LEU A 108 -12.26 -8.38 -2.92
N PRO A 109 -13.05 -8.47 -4.00
CA PRO A 109 -12.70 -7.78 -5.23
C PRO A 109 -12.58 -6.29 -4.91
N THR A 110 -11.45 -5.71 -5.21
CA THR A 110 -11.30 -4.25 -5.19
C THR A 110 -12.29 -3.68 -6.20
N ASP A 111 -12.90 -2.53 -5.89
CA ASP A 111 -13.64 -1.78 -6.91
C ASP A 111 -12.67 -1.46 -8.06
N GLU A 112 -12.58 -2.38 -9.01
CA GLU A 112 -11.79 -2.19 -10.24
C GLU A 112 -12.24 -0.94 -11.02
N LYS A 113 -13.33 -0.30 -10.59
CA LYS A 113 -13.89 0.91 -11.21
C LYS A 113 -13.45 2.23 -10.56
N GLU A 114 -12.92 2.25 -9.34
CA GLU A 114 -12.41 3.50 -8.73
C GLU A 114 -10.90 3.70 -8.89
N ASN A 115 -10.18 2.67 -9.32
CA ASN A 115 -8.76 2.80 -9.63
C ASN A 115 -8.35 1.80 -10.73
N THR A 116 -9.13 1.70 -11.80
CA THR A 116 -8.64 1.09 -13.04
C THR A 116 -7.58 2.05 -13.59
N MET A 117 -6.36 1.90 -13.08
CA MET A 117 -5.21 2.25 -13.88
C MET A 117 -5.38 1.45 -15.17
N GLN A 118 -5.76 2.13 -16.24
CA GLN A 118 -6.02 1.50 -17.51
C GLN A 118 -4.72 0.82 -17.94
N LYS A 119 -4.81 -0.45 -18.26
CA LYS A 119 -3.67 -1.12 -18.86
C LYS A 119 -3.30 -0.34 -20.12
N LEU A 120 -2.08 0.14 -20.21
CA LEU A 120 -1.63 0.95 -21.35
C LEU A 120 -1.94 0.23 -22.66
N SER A 121 -2.55 0.93 -23.61
CA SER A 121 -2.68 0.42 -24.97
C SER A 121 -1.29 0.23 -25.60
N SER A 122 -1.18 -0.59 -26.63
CA SER A 122 0.10 -0.79 -27.34
C SER A 122 0.68 0.52 -27.87
N GLU A 123 -0.17 1.45 -28.30
CA GLU A 123 0.24 2.77 -28.77
C GLU A 123 0.78 3.63 -27.61
N GLN A 124 0.07 3.68 -26.50
CA GLN A 124 0.52 4.41 -25.29
C GLN A 124 1.83 3.84 -24.76
N GLN A 125 1.99 2.50 -24.72
CA GLN A 125 3.27 1.86 -24.37
C GLN A 125 4.40 2.28 -25.27
N THR A 126 4.15 2.37 -26.59
CA THR A 126 5.17 2.79 -27.56
C THR A 126 5.59 4.23 -27.35
N VAL A 127 4.62 5.14 -27.15
CA VAL A 127 4.89 6.54 -26.85
C VAL A 127 5.71 6.69 -25.57
N LEU A 128 5.32 6.00 -24.50
CA LEU A 128 5.99 6.06 -23.22
C LEU A 128 7.41 5.46 -23.27
N ARG A 129 7.60 4.34 -23.99
CA ARG A 129 8.92 3.74 -24.22
C ARG A 129 9.86 4.67 -24.97
N ASN A 130 9.39 5.33 -26.02
CA ASN A 130 10.19 6.30 -26.76
C ASN A 130 10.58 7.49 -25.88
N SER A 131 9.64 8.05 -25.13
CA SER A 131 9.90 9.14 -24.20
C SER A 131 10.92 8.78 -23.12
N LEU A 132 10.82 7.57 -22.56
CA LEU A 132 11.75 7.08 -21.53
C LEU A 132 13.11 6.64 -22.12
N ALA A 133 13.17 6.25 -23.39
CA ALA A 133 14.43 5.98 -24.08
C ALA A 133 15.21 7.29 -24.34
N GLU A 134 14.51 8.39 -24.70
CA GLU A 134 15.11 9.69 -24.89
C GLU A 134 15.51 10.34 -23.57
N ASN A 135 14.67 10.25 -22.54
CA ASN A 135 14.93 10.80 -21.23
C ASN A 135 14.50 9.82 -20.12
N PRO A 136 15.38 8.88 -19.70
CA PRO A 136 15.08 7.95 -18.63
C PRO A 136 15.03 8.60 -17.24
N GLY A 137 15.43 9.90 -17.12
CA GLY A 137 15.46 10.66 -15.87
C GLY A 137 14.12 11.25 -15.43
N GLN A 138 13.03 10.98 -16.13
CA GLN A 138 11.70 11.49 -15.79
C GLN A 138 11.16 10.92 -14.48
N ILE A 139 10.27 11.65 -13.81
CA ILE A 139 9.62 11.18 -12.57
C ILE A 139 8.55 10.15 -12.94
N LEU A 140 8.80 8.87 -12.61
CA LEU A 140 7.95 7.76 -13.06
C LEU A 140 6.54 7.84 -12.49
N GLU A 141 6.36 8.33 -11.26
CA GLU A 141 5.04 8.51 -10.65
C GLU A 141 4.22 9.60 -11.37
N MET A 142 4.88 10.66 -11.82
CA MET A 142 4.19 11.70 -12.60
C MET A 142 3.72 11.14 -13.95
N LEU A 143 4.55 10.33 -14.61
CA LEU A 143 4.17 9.65 -15.84
C LEU A 143 3.01 8.67 -15.61
N ALA A 144 3.02 7.92 -14.53
CA ALA A 144 1.92 7.04 -14.15
C ALA A 144 0.60 7.83 -14.01
N GLY A 145 0.64 8.97 -13.32
CA GLY A 145 -0.52 9.86 -13.20
C GLY A 145 -0.97 10.47 -14.54
N GLN A 146 -0.04 10.95 -15.36
CA GLN A 146 -0.33 11.54 -16.67
C GLN A 146 -0.96 10.55 -17.65
N HIS A 147 -0.49 9.30 -17.64
CA HIS A 147 -0.99 8.24 -18.51
C HIS A 147 -2.11 7.40 -17.88
N GLN A 148 -2.54 7.72 -16.65
CA GLN A 148 -3.56 6.99 -15.89
C GLN A 148 -3.28 5.47 -15.82
N CYS A 149 -2.01 5.11 -15.64
CA CYS A 149 -1.54 3.74 -15.57
C CYS A 149 -0.80 3.46 -14.26
N SER A 150 -0.43 2.19 -14.02
CA SER A 150 0.29 1.83 -12.81
C SER A 150 1.75 2.30 -12.86
N PHE A 151 2.35 2.49 -11.69
CA PHE A 151 3.78 2.75 -11.57
C PHE A 151 4.61 1.62 -12.18
N GLU A 152 4.16 0.37 -12.05
CA GLU A 152 4.79 -0.79 -12.66
C GLU A 152 4.73 -0.76 -14.19
N ASP A 153 3.61 -0.30 -14.78
CA ASP A 153 3.50 -0.14 -16.24
C ASP A 153 4.55 0.84 -16.75
N VAL A 154 4.78 1.93 -16.03
CA VAL A 154 5.81 2.92 -16.38
C VAL A 154 7.21 2.32 -16.27
N ILE A 155 7.52 1.61 -15.17
CA ILE A 155 8.82 0.92 -15.01
C ILE A 155 9.06 -0.04 -16.18
N ASN A 156 8.06 -0.82 -16.56
CA ASN A 156 8.16 -1.78 -17.66
C ASN A 156 8.32 -1.12 -19.06
N CYS A 157 8.17 0.20 -19.14
CA CYS A 157 8.47 0.99 -20.33
C CYS A 157 9.90 1.56 -20.35
N LEU A 158 10.65 1.48 -19.26
CA LEU A 158 12.07 1.85 -19.24
C LEU A 158 12.89 0.92 -20.15
N PRO A 159 14.02 1.40 -20.70
CA PRO A 159 14.97 0.55 -21.40
C PRO A 159 15.38 -0.66 -20.54
N ALA A 160 15.33 -1.86 -21.12
CA ALA A 160 15.50 -3.11 -20.39
C ALA A 160 16.85 -3.23 -19.66
N GLN A 161 17.89 -2.60 -20.20
CA GLN A 161 19.23 -2.58 -19.56
C GLN A 161 19.29 -1.77 -18.27
N LEU A 162 18.30 -0.90 -18.02
CA LEU A 162 18.25 -0.05 -16.82
C LEU A 162 17.51 -0.71 -15.65
N ILE A 163 16.85 -1.85 -15.88
CA ILE A 163 16.00 -2.49 -14.89
C ILE A 163 16.37 -3.96 -14.68
N LYS A 164 16.30 -4.39 -13.42
CA LYS A 164 16.32 -5.81 -13.04
C LYS A 164 15.13 -6.06 -12.12
N LYS A 165 14.34 -7.08 -12.41
CA LYS A 165 13.13 -7.42 -11.67
C LYS A 165 13.34 -8.70 -10.87
N THR A 166 12.78 -8.73 -9.66
CA THR A 166 12.58 -9.95 -8.88
C THR A 166 11.19 -9.98 -8.25
N GLU A 167 10.78 -11.14 -7.76
CA GLU A 167 9.48 -11.32 -7.13
C GLU A 167 9.42 -10.69 -5.73
N GLY A 168 8.22 -10.23 -5.34
CA GLY A 168 7.97 -9.67 -4.01
C GLY A 168 8.16 -10.67 -2.86
N SER A 169 8.09 -11.96 -3.12
CA SER A 169 8.40 -13.03 -2.15
C SER A 169 9.80 -12.93 -1.55
N ARG A 170 10.73 -12.28 -2.26
CA ARG A 170 12.09 -12.01 -1.78
C ARG A 170 12.22 -10.74 -0.91
N PHE A 171 11.11 -10.12 -0.54
CA PHE A 171 11.11 -8.87 0.22
C PHE A 171 11.98 -8.93 1.47
N VAL A 172 11.77 -9.95 2.32
CA VAL A 172 12.48 -10.08 3.60
C VAL A 172 13.99 -10.25 3.38
N GLU A 173 14.37 -11.11 2.44
CA GLU A 173 15.77 -11.35 2.07
C GLU A 173 16.46 -10.05 1.61
N ILE A 174 15.80 -9.30 0.73
CA ILE A 174 16.34 -8.05 0.18
C ILE A 174 16.44 -6.98 1.26
N MET A 175 15.43 -6.81 2.11
CA MET A 175 15.49 -5.84 3.20
C MET A 175 16.60 -6.16 4.22
N GLN A 176 16.81 -7.44 4.52
CA GLN A 176 17.91 -7.88 5.38
C GLN A 176 19.28 -7.63 4.72
N ALA A 177 19.40 -7.86 3.42
CA ALA A 177 20.62 -7.57 2.67
C ALA A 177 20.94 -6.05 2.70
N ILE A 178 19.93 -5.19 2.47
CA ILE A 178 20.10 -3.72 2.53
C ILE A 178 20.51 -3.27 3.93
N ALA A 179 19.88 -3.81 4.98
CA ALA A 179 20.27 -3.51 6.36
C ALA A 179 21.73 -3.91 6.63
N GLY A 180 22.19 -5.03 6.04
CA GLY A 180 23.56 -5.51 6.13
C GLY A 180 24.60 -4.63 5.44
N TRP A 181 24.23 -3.75 4.53
CA TRP A 181 25.16 -2.79 3.91
C TRP A 181 25.75 -1.84 4.95
N ASN A 182 25.01 -1.54 5.99
CA ASN A 182 25.41 -0.60 7.06
C ASN A 182 25.79 0.80 6.54
N GLU A 183 25.25 1.18 5.38
CA GLU A 183 25.47 2.44 4.68
C GLU A 183 24.20 3.30 4.71
N ALA A 184 24.38 4.62 4.69
CA ALA A 184 23.25 5.54 4.56
C ALA A 184 22.64 5.45 3.16
N VAL A 185 21.34 5.32 3.10
CA VAL A 185 20.50 5.32 1.91
C VAL A 185 19.39 6.35 2.06
N THR A 186 18.68 6.67 0.98
CA THR A 186 17.47 7.50 1.07
C THR A 186 16.25 6.62 0.88
N PHE A 187 15.46 6.47 1.93
CA PHE A 187 14.15 5.82 1.91
C PHE A 187 13.09 6.83 1.53
N ILE A 188 12.28 6.53 0.52
CA ILE A 188 11.23 7.41 0.01
C ILE A 188 9.89 6.70 0.04
N ALA A 189 8.94 7.24 0.79
CA ALA A 189 7.52 6.91 0.67
C ALA A 189 6.83 8.01 -0.14
N HIS A 190 6.26 7.65 -1.28
CA HIS A 190 5.59 8.57 -2.19
C HIS A 190 4.13 8.15 -2.35
N THR A 191 3.24 9.00 -1.89
CA THR A 191 1.80 8.89 -2.10
C THR A 191 1.32 10.09 -2.95
N PRO A 192 0.08 10.08 -3.44
CA PRO A 192 -0.45 11.26 -4.18
C PRO A 192 -0.35 12.58 -3.40
N ASP A 193 -0.34 12.53 -2.08
CA ASP A 193 -0.44 13.70 -1.22
C ASP A 193 0.87 14.05 -0.49
N VAL A 194 1.79 13.06 -0.35
CA VAL A 194 3.00 13.21 0.48
C VAL A 194 4.18 12.49 -0.15
N ILE A 195 5.31 13.18 -0.21
CA ILE A 195 6.62 12.58 -0.46
C ILE A 195 7.42 12.72 0.84
N ALA A 196 7.65 11.60 1.52
CA ALA A 196 8.48 11.56 2.72
C ALA A 196 9.84 10.94 2.38
N GLU A 197 10.91 11.66 2.65
CA GLU A 197 12.27 11.23 2.42
C GLU A 197 13.03 11.16 3.74
N VAL A 198 13.64 10.01 4.01
CA VAL A 198 14.47 9.82 5.20
C VAL A 198 15.82 9.27 4.79
N THR A 199 16.88 10.02 5.08
CA THR A 199 18.26 9.56 4.84
C THR A 199 18.83 8.94 6.10
N GLY A 200 19.33 7.73 5.99
CA GLY A 200 19.91 6.98 7.11
C GLY A 200 20.13 5.52 6.75
N LYS A 201 20.64 4.76 7.73
CA LYS A 201 20.80 3.31 7.57
C LYS A 201 19.46 2.64 7.70
N ILE A 202 19.21 1.62 6.87
CA ILE A 202 18.04 0.76 7.04
C ILE A 202 18.29 -0.14 8.25
N PRO A 203 17.45 -0.09 9.30
CA PRO A 203 17.60 -0.97 10.44
C PRO A 203 17.23 -2.42 10.07
N ASN A 204 17.76 -3.37 10.83
CA ASN A 204 17.27 -4.74 10.77
C ASN A 204 15.77 -4.78 11.02
N GLY A 205 15.13 -5.84 10.54
CA GLY A 205 13.72 -6.04 10.77
C GLY A 205 13.35 -7.50 10.88
N LYS A 206 12.20 -7.76 11.48
CA LYS A 206 11.65 -9.11 11.70
C LYS A 206 10.20 -9.19 11.27
N VAL A 207 9.84 -10.32 10.68
CA VAL A 207 8.45 -10.63 10.38
C VAL A 207 7.71 -10.95 11.67
N GLY A 208 6.60 -10.28 11.88
CA GLY A 208 5.72 -10.53 13.02
C GLY A 208 4.37 -9.83 12.85
N ARG A 209 3.30 -10.49 13.28
CA ARG A 209 1.93 -9.99 13.20
C ARG A 209 1.50 -9.55 11.79
N GLY A 210 2.05 -10.20 10.75
CA GLY A 210 1.75 -9.90 9.34
C GLY A 210 2.50 -8.72 8.74
N PHE A 211 3.46 -8.16 9.44
CA PHE A 211 4.29 -7.05 8.99
C PHE A 211 5.78 -7.42 9.04
N TYR A 212 6.56 -6.76 8.21
CA TYR A 212 7.98 -6.61 8.43
C TYR A 212 8.18 -5.41 9.35
N ASN A 213 8.67 -5.66 10.56
CA ASN A 213 8.81 -4.65 11.61
C ASN A 213 10.28 -4.26 11.70
N PHE A 214 10.57 -2.99 11.47
CA PHE A 214 11.92 -2.46 11.71
C PHE A 214 12.26 -2.51 13.21
N GLU A 215 13.47 -2.90 13.54
CA GLU A 215 14.00 -2.79 14.89
C GLU A 215 14.22 -1.32 15.24
N HIS A 216 13.97 -0.97 16.51
CA HIS A 216 14.18 0.40 16.97
C HIS A 216 15.67 0.75 16.94
N ALA A 217 16.00 1.86 16.28
CA ALA A 217 17.31 2.50 16.43
C ALA A 217 17.32 3.28 17.75
N GLU A 218 18.47 3.30 18.44
CA GLU A 218 18.61 3.98 19.74
C GLU A 218 18.44 5.50 19.65
N GLU A 219 18.73 6.12 18.49
CA GLU A 219 18.63 7.57 18.28
C GLU A 219 18.03 7.88 16.90
N GLY A 220 16.70 7.92 16.81
CA GLY A 220 16.03 8.35 15.59
C GLY A 220 16.24 7.39 14.40
N GLY A 221 15.80 7.80 13.22
CA GLY A 221 15.98 7.03 11.99
C GLY A 221 14.69 6.36 11.51
N ILE A 222 14.86 5.41 10.56
CA ILE A 222 13.74 4.72 9.93
C ILE A 222 13.21 3.67 10.90
N HIS A 223 11.94 3.78 11.27
CA HIS A 223 11.25 2.78 12.07
C HIS A 223 9.80 2.65 11.59
N GLY A 224 9.12 1.57 11.98
CA GLY A 224 7.73 1.32 11.59
C GLY A 224 7.51 -0.09 11.09
N HIS A 225 6.42 -0.25 10.35
CA HIS A 225 5.93 -1.55 9.93
C HIS A 225 5.58 -1.50 8.44
N ILE A 226 6.03 -2.50 7.68
CA ILE A 226 5.70 -2.64 6.26
C ILE A 226 4.85 -3.88 6.06
N TYR A 227 3.71 -3.72 5.39
CA TYR A 227 2.90 -4.85 4.97
C TYR A 227 3.58 -5.54 3.77
N TYR A 228 4.57 -6.38 4.06
CA TYR A 228 5.47 -6.97 3.07
C TYR A 228 4.78 -7.98 2.14
N GLU A 229 3.73 -8.65 2.61
CA GLU A 229 2.96 -9.60 1.80
C GLU A 229 2.23 -8.93 0.62
N ASN A 230 2.03 -7.61 0.68
CA ASN A 230 1.47 -6.85 -0.44
C ASN A 230 2.51 -6.55 -1.54
N CYS A 231 3.79 -6.82 -1.31
CA CYS A 231 4.81 -6.65 -2.33
C CYS A 231 4.66 -7.71 -3.42
N ALA A 232 4.43 -7.26 -4.65
CA ALA A 232 4.32 -8.14 -5.83
C ALA A 232 5.65 -8.28 -6.56
N ALA A 233 6.40 -7.18 -6.66
CA ALA A 233 7.67 -7.15 -7.37
C ALA A 233 8.63 -6.13 -6.75
N ILE A 234 9.94 -6.36 -6.97
CA ILE A 234 11.00 -5.43 -6.58
C ILE A 234 11.87 -5.18 -7.80
N TYR A 235 12.06 -3.92 -8.13
CA TYR A 235 12.86 -3.49 -9.27
C TYR A 235 14.10 -2.77 -8.80
N LEU A 236 15.27 -3.26 -9.22
CA LEU A 236 16.51 -2.48 -9.22
C LEU A 236 16.51 -1.64 -10.48
N ILE A 237 16.62 -0.32 -10.34
CA ILE A 237 16.64 0.63 -11.44
C ILE A 237 17.92 1.45 -11.39
N GLU A 238 18.71 1.35 -12.46
CA GLU A 238 19.96 2.09 -12.67
C GLU A 238 19.73 3.11 -13.77
N ARG A 239 19.58 4.40 -13.44
CA ARG A 239 19.27 5.44 -14.42
C ARG A 239 19.72 6.81 -13.98
N PRO A 240 19.94 7.76 -14.92
CA PRO A 240 20.09 9.16 -14.57
C PRO A 240 18.80 9.68 -13.95
N PHE A 241 18.92 10.46 -12.86
CA PHE A 241 17.80 11.13 -12.22
C PHE A 241 18.29 12.44 -11.62
N MET A 242 17.60 13.56 -11.93
CA MET A 242 17.98 14.92 -11.51
C MET A 242 19.45 15.28 -11.80
N GLY A 243 19.94 14.87 -12.98
CA GLY A 243 21.29 15.18 -13.45
C GLY A 243 22.41 14.33 -12.82
N LYS A 244 22.07 13.25 -12.12
CA LYS A 244 23.04 12.32 -11.50
C LYS A 244 22.68 10.88 -11.83
N ASP A 245 23.68 10.03 -11.98
CA ASP A 245 23.44 8.59 -12.06
C ASP A 245 22.91 8.08 -10.72
N THR A 246 21.85 7.30 -10.72
CA THR A 246 21.23 6.78 -9.51
C THR A 246 20.97 5.29 -9.62
N VAL A 247 21.02 4.63 -8.48
CA VAL A 247 20.59 3.25 -8.30
C VAL A 247 19.50 3.24 -7.23
N SER A 248 18.37 2.64 -7.53
CA SER A 248 17.25 2.54 -6.59
C SER A 248 16.59 1.18 -6.63
N LEU A 249 16.16 0.72 -5.44
CA LEU A 249 15.24 -0.41 -5.31
C LEU A 249 13.82 0.14 -5.15
N ASN A 250 12.93 -0.32 -6.01
CA ASN A 250 11.54 0.14 -6.06
C ASN A 250 10.64 -1.05 -5.72
N PHE A 251 9.93 -0.95 -4.61
CA PHE A 251 9.02 -1.98 -4.12
C PHE A 251 7.62 -1.69 -4.62
N VAL A 252 7.06 -2.63 -5.37
CA VAL A 252 5.78 -2.49 -6.06
C VAL A 252 4.75 -3.40 -5.43
N ASN A 253 3.55 -2.89 -5.17
CA ASN A 253 2.45 -3.64 -4.59
C ASN A 253 1.68 -4.44 -5.64
N ARG A 254 0.73 -5.25 -5.19
CA ARG A 254 -0.11 -6.11 -6.05
C ARG A 254 -0.96 -5.35 -7.07
N ASN A 255 -1.19 -4.06 -6.85
CA ASN A 255 -1.93 -3.20 -7.78
C ASN A 255 -1.00 -2.41 -8.74
N GLY A 256 0.29 -2.74 -8.77
CA GLY A 256 1.28 -2.05 -9.59
C GLY A 256 1.69 -0.67 -9.07
N GLY A 257 1.24 -0.27 -7.88
CA GLY A 257 1.62 0.99 -7.24
C GLY A 257 2.95 0.90 -6.48
N ALA A 258 3.64 2.03 -6.31
CA ALA A 258 4.82 2.09 -5.47
C ALA A 258 4.45 1.90 -3.98
N MET A 259 5.14 0.99 -3.28
CA MET A 259 5.08 0.92 -1.82
C MET A 259 6.04 1.93 -1.19
N PHE A 260 7.30 1.84 -1.58
CA PHE A 260 8.38 2.75 -1.23
C PHE A 260 9.58 2.50 -2.15
N LYS A 261 10.57 3.37 -2.07
CA LYS A 261 11.84 3.25 -2.79
C LYS A 261 13.02 3.44 -1.84
N ILE A 262 14.14 2.80 -2.18
CA ILE A 262 15.40 2.99 -1.48
C ILE A 262 16.45 3.37 -2.53
N PHE A 263 16.96 4.59 -2.43
CA PHE A 263 18.08 5.05 -3.25
C PHE A 263 19.40 4.74 -2.56
N VAL A 264 20.33 4.18 -3.33
CA VAL A 264 21.69 3.95 -2.87
C VAL A 264 22.34 5.28 -2.50
N GLY A 265 23.04 5.29 -1.38
CA GLY A 265 23.75 6.47 -0.88
C GLY A 265 24.95 6.84 -1.74
N ARG A 266 25.52 8.00 -1.41
CA ARG A 266 26.75 8.50 -2.05
C ARG A 266 27.82 8.73 -1.00
N ASP A 267 29.07 8.63 -1.44
CA ASP A 267 30.22 9.01 -0.64
C ASP A 267 30.44 10.55 -0.63
N GLU A 268 31.48 11.00 0.04
CA GLU A 268 31.84 12.42 0.14
C GLU A 268 32.22 13.02 -1.23
N ALA A 269 32.70 12.21 -2.17
CA ALA A 269 33.00 12.62 -3.53
C ALA A 269 31.76 12.70 -4.44
N GLY A 270 30.61 12.22 -3.93
CA GLY A 270 29.34 12.18 -4.65
C GLY A 270 29.18 10.94 -5.55
N GLU A 271 30.06 9.96 -5.44
CA GLU A 271 29.97 8.69 -6.15
C GLU A 271 29.00 7.72 -5.44
N LEU A 272 28.38 6.82 -6.19
CA LEU A 272 27.52 5.76 -5.63
C LEU A 272 28.34 4.82 -4.76
N LYS A 273 27.83 4.50 -3.57
CA LYS A 273 28.43 3.55 -2.62
C LYS A 273 28.17 2.11 -3.00
#